data_e70a9e7d4151591549d26bca8d7faa06
#
_entry.id   e70a9e7d4151591549d26bca8d7faa06
#
_cell.length_a   1.000
_cell.length_b   1.000
_cell.length_c   1.000
_cell.angle_alpha   90.00
_cell.angle_beta   90.00
_cell.angle_gamma   90.00
#
_symmetry.space_group_name_H-M   'P 1'
#
loop_
_entity.id
_entity.type
_entity.pdbx_description
1 polymer ?
#
loop_
_entity_poly.entity_id
_entity_poly.type
_entity_poly.pdbx_seq_one_letter_code
_entity_poly.pdbx_strand_id
1 'polypeptide(L)'
;NPKTALSWASYLTDYGGWGPGRTSGQLEQPLKYNGAYRRDVLLELGDRLDDLLDANNEELWPILHRQGYHSVFDRDAQANHVNATKLRVMLQIRFFAGALIGAQRARRWTWLRRLMYIAGSPLIPAVLVWRARSNIRFGAPGQRLPLGTTLGISVGALTKTIGEVLGYLGLTPRSAESGLTDNELHKLRHAGFPLP
;
A
#
# COMPACT_ATOMS: atom_id res chain seq x y z
N ASN A 1 -12.67 -5.76 9.86
CA ASN A 1 -12.44 -7.08 10.49
C ASN A 1 -11.18 -7.11 11.38
N PRO A 2 -11.14 -6.37 12.48
CA PRO A 2 -9.94 -6.20 13.31
C PRO A 2 -9.71 -7.36 14.33
N LYS A 3 -10.24 -8.56 14.08
CA LYS A 3 -10.23 -9.66 15.08
C LYS A 3 -8.93 -10.47 15.07
N THR A 4 -8.14 -10.45 14.01
CA THR A 4 -6.94 -11.30 13.88
C THR A 4 -5.64 -10.48 13.82
N ALA A 5 -4.53 -11.07 14.27
CA ALA A 5 -3.21 -10.46 14.16
C ALA A 5 -2.85 -10.11 12.71
N LEU A 6 -3.25 -10.93 11.74
CA LEU A 6 -2.97 -10.70 10.31
C LEU A 6 -3.80 -9.56 9.75
N SER A 7 -5.08 -9.42 10.14
CA SER A 7 -5.89 -8.29 9.70
C SER A 7 -5.37 -6.97 10.25
N TRP A 8 -4.92 -6.95 11.51
CA TRP A 8 -4.25 -5.80 12.10
C TRP A 8 -2.92 -5.48 11.41
N ALA A 9 -2.11 -6.51 11.10
CA ALA A 9 -0.86 -6.34 10.37
C ALA A 9 -1.08 -5.70 8.99
N SER A 10 -2.07 -6.21 8.25
CA SER A 10 -2.45 -5.64 6.95
C SER A 10 -2.94 -4.20 7.07
N TYR A 11 -3.86 -3.93 8.01
CA TYR A 11 -4.40 -2.60 8.23
C TYR A 11 -3.33 -1.58 8.61
N LEU A 12 -2.48 -1.88 9.60
CA LEU A 12 -1.45 -0.95 10.07
C LEU A 12 -0.39 -0.67 8.99
N THR A 13 -0.12 -1.63 8.13
CA THR A 13 0.85 -1.46 7.05
C THR A 13 0.30 -0.57 5.93
N ASP A 14 -0.97 -0.76 5.55
CA ASP A 14 -1.53 -0.10 4.37
C ASP A 14 -2.32 1.18 4.72
N TYR A 15 -3.06 1.15 5.83
CA TYR A 15 -4.05 2.18 6.17
C TYR A 15 -3.86 2.79 7.55
N GLY A 16 -3.03 2.21 8.40
CA GLY A 16 -2.92 2.64 9.81
C GLY A 16 -2.53 4.10 10.00
N GLY A 17 -1.78 4.68 9.07
CA GLY A 17 -1.43 6.11 9.07
C GLY A 17 -2.61 7.05 8.84
N TRP A 18 -3.74 6.51 8.36
CA TRP A 18 -4.98 7.21 8.01
C TRP A 18 -6.15 6.81 8.90
N GLY A 19 -5.83 6.21 10.03
CA GLY A 19 -6.81 5.72 10.97
C GLY A 19 -7.50 6.80 11.78
N PRO A 20 -8.48 6.41 12.61
CA PRO A 20 -9.35 7.33 13.35
C PRO A 20 -8.63 8.22 14.36
N GLY A 21 -7.40 7.91 14.72
CA GLY A 21 -6.57 8.73 15.59
C GLY A 21 -5.86 9.90 14.90
N ARG A 22 -5.99 10.03 13.57
CA ARG A 22 -5.44 11.16 12.83
C ARG A 22 -6.42 12.32 12.81
N THR A 23 -5.91 13.54 12.98
CA THR A 23 -6.70 14.78 12.84
C THR A 23 -6.81 15.17 11.37
N SER A 24 -7.93 15.81 10.99
CA SER A 24 -8.10 16.41 9.67
C SER A 24 -7.05 17.48 9.43
N GLY A 25 -6.65 17.65 8.18
CA GLY A 25 -5.66 18.65 7.80
C GLY A 25 -4.93 18.34 6.50
N GLN A 26 -4.02 19.22 6.13
CA GLN A 26 -3.23 19.07 4.91
C GLN A 26 -2.27 17.88 5.03
N LEU A 27 -2.09 17.17 3.93
CA LEU A 27 -1.17 16.04 3.79
C LEU A 27 -0.01 16.40 2.89
N GLU A 28 1.18 15.93 3.25
CA GLU A 28 2.34 15.97 2.35
C GLU A 28 2.19 14.99 1.18
N GLN A 29 1.56 13.85 1.45
CA GLN A 29 1.29 12.82 0.44
C GLN A 29 -0.12 12.26 0.65
N PRO A 30 -0.99 12.27 -0.38
CA PRO A 30 -2.31 11.70 -0.28
C PRO A 30 -2.28 10.18 -0.24
N LEU A 31 -3.34 9.58 0.28
CA LEU A 31 -3.66 8.19 0.02
C LEU A 31 -3.96 8.01 -1.47
N LYS A 32 -3.41 6.96 -2.06
CA LYS A 32 -3.75 6.56 -3.43
C LYS A 32 -5.15 5.94 -3.53
N TYR A 33 -5.65 5.39 -2.43
CA TYR A 33 -6.95 4.73 -2.32
C TYR A 33 -7.88 5.54 -1.43
N ASN A 34 -9.17 5.47 -1.68
CA ASN A 34 -10.20 6.21 -0.94
C ASN A 34 -9.99 7.74 -0.97
N GLY A 35 -9.42 8.23 -2.05
CA GLY A 35 -9.26 9.65 -2.31
C GLY A 35 -10.28 10.14 -3.33
N ALA A 36 -10.73 11.38 -3.16
CA ALA A 36 -11.49 12.12 -4.15
C ALA A 36 -10.61 13.20 -4.77
N TYR A 37 -10.70 13.34 -6.07
CA TYR A 37 -9.97 14.35 -6.82
C TYR A 37 -10.96 15.27 -7.52
N ARG A 38 -10.60 16.51 -7.68
CA ARG A 38 -11.36 17.42 -8.55
C ARG A 38 -11.28 16.93 -9.98
N ARG A 39 -12.44 16.76 -10.60
CA ARG A 39 -12.57 16.21 -11.94
C ARG A 39 -11.86 17.06 -12.98
N ASP A 40 -12.00 18.39 -12.89
CA ASP A 40 -11.35 19.35 -13.79
C ASP A 40 -9.82 19.18 -13.78
N VAL A 41 -9.22 19.07 -12.59
CA VAL A 41 -7.78 18.87 -12.39
C VAL A 41 -7.30 17.56 -13.02
N LEU A 42 -8.06 16.47 -12.89
CA LEU A 42 -7.70 15.20 -13.51
C LEU A 42 -7.79 15.28 -15.04
N LEU A 43 -8.80 15.95 -15.59
CA LEU A 43 -8.97 16.08 -17.02
C LEU A 43 -7.87 16.92 -17.69
N GLU A 44 -7.24 17.85 -16.96
CA GLU A 44 -6.06 18.60 -17.44
C GLU A 44 -4.85 17.71 -17.73
N LEU A 45 -4.80 16.50 -17.17
CA LEU A 45 -3.71 15.53 -17.39
C LEU A 45 -3.81 14.83 -18.77
N GLY A 46 -4.95 14.93 -19.45
CA GLY A 46 -5.17 14.42 -20.81
C GLY A 46 -4.85 12.92 -20.93
N ASP A 47 -4.17 12.54 -21.99
CA ASP A 47 -3.83 11.14 -22.31
C ASP A 47 -2.94 10.45 -21.27
N ARG A 48 -2.35 11.22 -20.37
CA ARG A 48 -1.53 10.66 -19.27
C ARG A 48 -2.35 10.19 -18.08
N LEU A 49 -3.66 10.49 -18.06
CA LEU A 49 -4.49 10.23 -16.88
C LEU A 49 -4.52 8.76 -16.50
N ASP A 50 -4.70 7.87 -17.46
CA ASP A 50 -4.80 6.42 -17.19
C ASP A 50 -3.51 5.87 -16.57
N ASP A 51 -2.34 6.25 -17.11
CA ASP A 51 -1.04 5.83 -16.56
C ASP A 51 -0.80 6.43 -15.16
N LEU A 52 -1.22 7.67 -14.93
CA LEU A 52 -1.04 8.35 -13.65
C LEU A 52 -1.98 7.85 -12.56
N LEU A 53 -3.16 7.33 -12.93
CA LEU A 53 -4.10 6.71 -12.00
C LEU A 53 -3.73 5.27 -11.64
N ASP A 54 -2.79 4.62 -12.34
CA ASP A 54 -2.29 3.31 -11.95
C ASP A 54 -1.85 3.35 -10.48
N ALA A 55 -2.35 2.41 -9.70
CA ALA A 55 -2.07 2.29 -8.27
C ALA A 55 -0.57 2.19 -7.93
N ASN A 56 0.23 1.70 -8.88
CA ASN A 56 1.68 1.57 -8.74
C ASN A 56 2.45 2.80 -9.24
N ASN A 57 1.76 3.73 -9.91
CA ASN A 57 2.37 4.98 -10.38
C ASN A 57 2.45 5.99 -9.24
N GLU A 58 3.65 6.44 -8.90
CA GLU A 58 3.89 7.38 -7.80
C GLU A 58 3.99 8.84 -8.28
N GLU A 59 3.71 9.14 -9.56
CA GLU A 59 3.95 10.47 -10.14
C GLU A 59 2.77 11.42 -10.05
N LEU A 60 1.54 10.92 -9.94
CA LEU A 60 0.35 11.77 -9.94
C LEU A 60 0.45 12.89 -8.89
N TRP A 61 0.73 12.53 -7.65
CA TRP A 61 0.79 13.53 -6.59
C TRP A 61 1.92 14.56 -6.75
N PRO A 62 3.17 14.19 -7.07
CA PRO A 62 4.22 15.15 -7.37
C PRO A 62 3.87 16.12 -8.51
N ILE A 63 3.11 15.69 -9.52
CA ILE A 63 2.63 16.56 -10.60
C ILE A 63 1.63 17.56 -10.05
N LEU A 64 0.58 17.10 -9.39
CA LEU A 64 -0.44 17.97 -8.81
C LEU A 64 0.14 18.97 -7.79
N HIS A 65 1.06 18.50 -6.96
CA HIS A 65 1.72 19.37 -5.97
C HIS A 65 2.54 20.50 -6.63
N ARG A 66 3.26 20.21 -7.71
CA ARG A 66 3.98 21.25 -8.49
C ARG A 66 3.04 22.27 -9.15
N GLN A 67 1.80 21.87 -9.42
CA GLN A 67 0.75 22.76 -9.94
C GLN A 67 0.06 23.56 -8.84
N GLY A 68 0.48 23.42 -7.56
CA GLY A 68 -0.08 24.15 -6.43
C GLY A 68 -1.29 23.50 -5.76
N TYR A 69 -1.66 22.28 -6.16
CA TYR A 69 -2.73 21.55 -5.48
C TYR A 69 -2.26 20.92 -4.19
N HIS A 70 -3.14 20.94 -3.19
CA HIS A 70 -2.89 20.38 -1.87
C HIS A 70 -3.85 19.23 -1.59
N SER A 71 -3.33 18.18 -0.93
CA SER A 71 -4.14 17.08 -0.43
C SER A 71 -4.60 17.38 0.98
N VAL A 72 -5.87 17.08 1.27
CA VAL A 72 -6.46 17.26 2.60
C VAL A 72 -6.97 15.90 3.07
N PHE A 73 -6.63 15.56 4.31
CA PHE A 73 -7.23 14.44 5.01
C PHE A 73 -8.47 14.93 5.75
N ASP A 74 -9.59 14.30 5.49
CA ASP A 74 -10.82 14.50 6.24
C ASP A 74 -11.08 13.27 7.11
N ARG A 75 -11.09 13.48 8.43
CA ARG A 75 -11.34 12.42 9.41
C ARG A 75 -12.74 11.84 9.30
N ASP A 76 -13.71 12.63 8.88
CA ASP A 76 -15.10 12.22 8.80
C ASP A 76 -15.41 11.43 7.51
N ALA A 77 -14.54 11.54 6.50
CA ALA A 77 -14.59 10.73 5.29
C ALA A 77 -14.04 9.32 5.53
N GLN A 78 -14.82 8.46 6.16
CA GLN A 78 -14.42 7.11 6.56
C GLN A 78 -14.89 6.05 5.58
N ALA A 79 -14.03 5.07 5.31
CA ALA A 79 -14.36 3.87 4.57
C ALA A 79 -13.99 2.62 5.38
N ASN A 80 -14.87 1.61 5.37
CA ASN A 80 -14.58 0.32 5.96
C ASN A 80 -13.80 -0.54 4.96
N HIS A 81 -12.69 -1.10 5.42
CA HIS A 81 -11.84 -1.96 4.61
C HIS A 81 -11.77 -3.37 5.15
N VAL A 82 -11.95 -4.36 4.28
CA VAL A 82 -11.75 -5.78 4.62
C VAL A 82 -10.29 -6.13 4.41
N ASN A 83 -9.61 -6.54 5.47
CA ASN A 83 -8.20 -6.88 5.45
C ASN A 83 -8.01 -8.40 5.38
N ALA A 84 -6.89 -8.86 4.81
CA ALA A 84 -6.52 -10.25 4.75
C ALA A 84 -6.42 -10.86 6.17
N THR A 85 -7.07 -12.00 6.38
CA THR A 85 -7.04 -12.76 7.64
C THR A 85 -6.29 -14.08 7.51
N LYS A 86 -6.05 -14.55 6.29
CA LYS A 86 -5.32 -15.77 5.97
C LYS A 86 -3.88 -15.42 5.60
N LEU A 87 -2.90 -16.12 6.21
CA LEU A 87 -1.49 -15.87 5.97
C LEU A 87 -1.13 -15.97 4.48
N ARG A 88 -1.57 -17.02 3.80
CA ARG A 88 -1.31 -17.23 2.38
C ARG A 88 -1.76 -16.04 1.52
N VAL A 89 -2.96 -15.51 1.78
CA VAL A 89 -3.52 -14.37 1.05
C VAL A 89 -2.70 -13.11 1.32
N MET A 90 -2.37 -12.85 2.58
CA MET A 90 -1.54 -11.71 2.95
C MET A 90 -0.17 -11.78 2.25
N LEU A 91 0.50 -12.94 2.26
CA LEU A 91 1.80 -13.11 1.60
C LEU A 91 1.70 -12.89 0.10
N GLN A 92 0.67 -13.45 -0.55
CA GLN A 92 0.45 -13.27 -1.98
C GLN A 92 0.25 -11.80 -2.35
N ILE A 93 -0.61 -11.08 -1.63
CA ILE A 93 -0.82 -9.63 -1.84
C ILE A 93 0.48 -8.87 -1.66
N ARG A 94 1.24 -9.13 -0.58
CA ARG A 94 2.51 -8.45 -0.30
C ARG A 94 3.55 -8.70 -1.37
N PHE A 95 3.67 -9.94 -1.81
CA PHE A 95 4.62 -10.33 -2.85
C PHE A 95 4.29 -9.65 -4.19
N PHE A 96 3.05 -9.75 -4.65
CA PHE A 96 2.63 -9.16 -5.92
C PHE A 96 2.72 -7.64 -5.91
N ALA A 97 2.26 -6.99 -4.84
CA ALA A 97 2.40 -5.54 -4.70
C ALA A 97 3.87 -5.09 -4.72
N GLY A 98 4.76 -5.83 -4.05
CA GLY A 98 6.20 -5.57 -4.12
C GLY A 98 6.73 -5.70 -5.54
N ALA A 99 6.42 -6.81 -6.23
CA ALA A 99 6.90 -7.09 -7.58
C ALA A 99 6.45 -6.03 -8.59
N LEU A 100 5.20 -5.59 -8.53
CA LEU A 100 4.68 -4.55 -9.41
C LEU A 100 5.32 -3.18 -9.13
N ILE A 101 5.49 -2.80 -7.86
CA ILE A 101 6.20 -1.56 -7.48
C ILE A 101 7.64 -1.58 -7.98
N GLY A 102 8.34 -2.70 -7.77
CA GLY A 102 9.71 -2.87 -8.26
C GLY A 102 9.80 -2.77 -9.80
N ALA A 103 8.88 -3.42 -10.51
CA ALA A 103 8.81 -3.36 -11.98
C ALA A 103 8.52 -1.93 -12.48
N GLN A 104 7.56 -1.25 -11.88
CA GLN A 104 7.20 0.13 -12.23
C GLN A 104 8.38 1.08 -12.04
N ARG A 105 9.07 0.99 -10.93
CA ARG A 105 10.27 1.78 -10.66
C ARG A 105 11.41 1.42 -11.60
N ALA A 106 11.59 0.12 -11.91
CA ALA A 106 12.62 -0.36 -12.83
C ALA A 106 12.45 0.22 -14.25
N ARG A 107 11.24 0.45 -14.74
CA ARG A 107 10.99 1.09 -16.05
C ARG A 107 11.54 2.52 -16.15
N ARG A 108 11.65 3.22 -15.00
CA ARG A 108 12.00 4.64 -14.91
C ARG A 108 13.39 4.90 -14.35
N TRP A 109 13.99 3.91 -13.69
CA TRP A 109 15.27 4.08 -13.00
C TRP A 109 16.43 3.57 -13.85
N THR A 110 17.56 4.25 -13.71
CA THR A 110 18.84 3.76 -14.23
C THR A 110 19.21 2.44 -13.55
N TRP A 111 19.98 1.60 -14.23
CA TRP A 111 20.44 0.32 -13.70
C TRP A 111 21.24 0.48 -12.40
N LEU A 112 22.06 1.54 -12.29
CA LEU A 112 22.81 1.84 -11.06
C LEU A 112 21.88 2.08 -9.87
N ARG A 113 20.81 2.86 -10.06
CA ARG A 113 19.82 3.11 -9.02
C ARG A 113 19.09 1.82 -8.61
N ARG A 114 18.78 0.94 -9.57
CA ARG A 114 18.20 -0.39 -9.26
C ARG A 114 19.15 -1.22 -8.40
N LEU A 115 20.45 -1.30 -8.76
CA LEU A 115 21.44 -2.03 -7.98
C LEU A 115 21.59 -1.47 -6.55
N MET A 116 21.60 -0.16 -6.38
CA MET A 116 21.64 0.46 -5.05
C MET A 116 20.44 0.03 -4.20
N TYR A 117 19.24 -0.01 -4.77
CA TYR A 117 18.04 -0.45 -4.06
C TYR A 117 18.03 -1.95 -3.79
N ILE A 118 18.54 -2.78 -4.69
CA ILE A 118 18.73 -4.21 -4.46
C ILE A 118 19.72 -4.42 -3.31
N ALA A 119 20.88 -3.77 -3.32
CA ALA A 119 21.88 -3.86 -2.26
C ALA A 119 21.34 -3.36 -0.91
N GLY A 120 20.53 -2.28 -0.91
CA GLY A 120 19.88 -1.74 0.28
C GLY A 120 18.62 -2.50 0.73
N SER A 121 18.15 -3.48 -0.05
CA SER A 121 16.89 -4.17 0.21
C SER A 121 16.80 -4.87 1.59
N PRO A 122 17.90 -5.35 2.21
CA PRO A 122 17.82 -5.90 3.57
C PRO A 122 17.33 -4.89 4.63
N LEU A 123 17.46 -3.58 4.37
CA LEU A 123 17.00 -2.53 5.27
C LEU A 123 15.52 -2.20 5.09
N ILE A 124 14.94 -2.50 3.93
CA ILE A 124 13.54 -2.17 3.60
C ILE A 124 12.56 -2.78 4.62
N PRO A 125 12.66 -4.06 5.01
CA PRO A 125 11.74 -4.62 6.01
C PRO A 125 11.77 -3.87 7.33
N ALA A 126 12.95 -3.47 7.81
CA ALA A 126 13.08 -2.73 9.06
C ALA A 126 12.36 -1.37 8.98
N VAL A 127 12.51 -0.64 7.87
CA VAL A 127 11.82 0.64 7.63
C VAL A 127 10.30 0.43 7.55
N LEU A 128 9.83 -0.61 6.87
CA LEU A 128 8.41 -0.91 6.76
C LEU A 128 7.80 -1.28 8.11
N VAL A 129 8.49 -2.09 8.91
CA VAL A 129 8.06 -2.44 10.26
C VAL A 129 8.01 -1.20 11.16
N TRP A 130 9.03 -0.36 11.12
CA TRP A 130 9.06 0.88 11.87
C TRP A 130 7.89 1.80 11.50
N ARG A 131 7.63 2.00 10.22
CA ARG A 131 6.47 2.78 9.72
C ARG A 131 5.14 2.20 10.20
N ALA A 132 4.94 0.89 10.04
CA ALA A 132 3.71 0.25 10.46
C ALA A 132 3.48 0.36 11.99
N ARG A 133 4.55 0.26 12.80
CA ARG A 133 4.48 0.47 14.24
C ARG A 133 4.19 1.94 14.59
N SER A 134 4.78 2.89 13.88
CA SER A 134 4.48 4.31 14.06
C SER A 134 3.02 4.64 13.74
N ASN A 135 2.40 3.87 12.84
CA ASN A 135 0.99 4.03 12.48
C ASN A 135 0.02 3.56 13.59
N ILE A 136 0.48 2.83 14.60
CA ILE A 136 -0.39 2.36 15.70
C ILE A 136 -1.07 3.54 16.41
N ARG A 137 -0.35 4.64 16.60
CA ARG A 137 -0.89 5.86 17.24
C ARG A 137 -2.10 6.44 16.50
N PHE A 138 -2.18 6.25 15.20
CA PHE A 138 -3.27 6.73 14.37
C PHE A 138 -4.32 5.65 14.08
N GLY A 139 -3.87 4.44 13.79
CA GLY A 139 -4.74 3.34 13.38
C GLY A 139 -5.43 2.63 14.54
N ALA A 140 -4.81 2.59 15.71
CA ALA A 140 -5.30 1.86 16.88
C ALA A 140 -5.04 2.62 18.18
N PRO A 141 -5.49 3.89 18.33
CA PRO A 141 -5.20 4.69 19.51
C PRO A 141 -5.76 4.00 20.77
N GLY A 142 -4.88 3.73 21.73
CA GLY A 142 -5.25 3.11 23.01
C GLY A 142 -5.69 1.63 22.93
N GLN A 143 -5.65 0.99 21.76
CA GLN A 143 -6.06 -0.40 21.61
C GLN A 143 -4.90 -1.37 21.87
N ARG A 144 -5.23 -2.50 22.53
CA ARG A 144 -4.32 -3.63 22.66
C ARG A 144 -4.39 -4.47 21.40
N LEU A 145 -3.29 -4.54 20.68
CA LEU A 145 -3.19 -5.34 19.45
C LEU A 145 -3.06 -6.83 19.79
N PRO A 146 -3.64 -7.73 18.98
CA PRO A 146 -3.46 -9.17 19.15
C PRO A 146 -1.98 -9.57 19.12
N LEU A 147 -1.63 -10.57 19.93
CA LEU A 147 -0.30 -11.18 19.86
C LEU A 147 -0.02 -11.66 18.43
N GLY A 148 1.22 -11.46 17.96
CA GLY A 148 1.60 -11.82 16.60
C GLY A 148 1.38 -10.72 15.53
N THR A 149 0.71 -9.60 15.86
CA THR A 149 0.53 -8.50 14.90
C THR A 149 1.88 -7.98 14.38
N THR A 150 2.86 -7.75 15.25
CA THR A 150 4.21 -7.30 14.83
C THR A 150 4.90 -8.36 13.96
N LEU A 151 4.77 -9.64 14.29
CA LEU A 151 5.30 -10.74 13.48
C LEU A 151 4.64 -10.74 12.09
N GLY A 152 3.32 -10.58 12.01
CA GLY A 152 2.60 -10.45 10.74
C GLY A 152 3.09 -9.27 9.89
N ILE A 153 3.33 -8.11 10.51
CA ILE A 153 3.94 -6.95 9.85
C ILE A 153 5.33 -7.30 9.31
N SER A 154 6.18 -7.93 10.11
CA SER A 154 7.55 -8.28 9.73
C SER A 154 7.61 -9.27 8.57
N VAL A 155 6.79 -10.33 8.64
CA VAL A 155 6.70 -11.33 7.57
C VAL A 155 6.15 -10.70 6.28
N GLY A 156 5.11 -9.87 6.40
CA GLY A 156 4.55 -9.13 5.25
C GLY A 156 5.56 -8.17 4.62
N ALA A 157 6.34 -7.45 5.44
CA ALA A 157 7.37 -6.53 4.98
C ALA A 157 8.50 -7.28 4.23
N LEU A 158 8.97 -8.40 4.77
CA LEU A 158 9.97 -9.25 4.12
C LEU A 158 9.47 -9.76 2.78
N THR A 159 8.26 -10.31 2.75
CA THR A 159 7.64 -10.83 1.52
C THR A 159 7.47 -9.74 0.45
N LYS A 160 7.05 -8.54 0.85
CA LYS A 160 6.97 -7.39 -0.06
C LYS A 160 8.33 -7.03 -0.63
N THR A 161 9.36 -7.00 0.21
CA THR A 161 10.74 -6.68 -0.21
C THR A 161 11.28 -7.70 -1.21
N ILE A 162 11.04 -8.99 -1.00
CA ILE A 162 11.42 -10.04 -1.96
C ILE A 162 10.75 -9.78 -3.31
N GLY A 163 9.44 -9.51 -3.32
CA GLY A 163 8.74 -9.13 -4.55
C GLY A 163 9.36 -7.91 -5.22
N GLU A 164 9.65 -6.86 -4.46
CA GLU A 164 10.22 -5.61 -4.98
C GLU A 164 11.60 -5.84 -5.63
N VAL A 165 12.46 -6.65 -5.03
CA VAL A 165 13.76 -7.04 -5.61
C VAL A 165 13.57 -7.79 -6.92
N LEU A 166 12.65 -8.75 -6.99
CA LEU A 166 12.34 -9.45 -8.25
C LEU A 166 11.82 -8.48 -9.31
N GLY A 167 11.01 -7.51 -8.93
CA GLY A 167 10.56 -6.44 -9.82
C GLY A 167 11.72 -5.62 -10.40
N TYR A 168 12.71 -5.24 -9.58
CA TYR A 168 13.93 -4.53 -10.05
C TYR A 168 14.76 -5.37 -11.01
N LEU A 169 14.76 -6.69 -10.85
CA LEU A 169 15.45 -7.63 -11.74
C LEU A 169 14.66 -7.96 -13.02
N GLY A 170 13.45 -7.44 -13.18
CA GLY A 170 12.58 -7.76 -14.32
C GLY A 170 11.90 -9.15 -14.24
N LEU A 171 11.91 -9.76 -13.07
CA LEU A 171 11.36 -11.10 -12.80
C LEU A 171 9.94 -11.04 -12.20
N THR A 172 9.15 -10.06 -12.61
CA THR A 172 7.76 -9.90 -12.12
C THR A 172 6.88 -11.03 -12.64
N PRO A 173 6.16 -11.75 -11.77
CA PRO A 173 5.23 -12.79 -12.21
C PRO A 173 4.13 -12.21 -13.12
N ARG A 174 3.84 -12.88 -14.23
CA ARG A 174 2.76 -12.47 -15.16
C ARG A 174 1.38 -12.41 -14.49
N SER A 175 1.17 -13.22 -13.45
CA SER A 175 -0.08 -13.25 -12.66
C SER A 175 -0.13 -12.19 -11.55
N ALA A 176 0.87 -11.32 -11.40
CA ALA A 176 0.91 -10.40 -10.27
C ALA A 176 -0.26 -9.42 -10.29
N GLU A 177 -0.53 -8.82 -11.44
CA GLU A 177 -1.62 -7.84 -11.60
C GLU A 177 -2.99 -8.50 -11.48
N SER A 178 -3.23 -9.60 -12.22
CA SER A 178 -4.47 -10.34 -12.14
C SER A 178 -4.71 -10.93 -10.74
N GLY A 179 -3.66 -11.37 -10.05
CA GLY A 179 -3.75 -11.88 -8.70
C GLY A 179 -4.10 -10.81 -7.66
N LEU A 180 -3.62 -9.57 -7.80
CA LEU A 180 -4.07 -8.45 -6.96
C LEU A 180 -5.52 -8.08 -7.26
N THR A 181 -5.90 -8.00 -8.53
CA THR A 181 -7.27 -7.72 -8.94
C THR A 181 -8.24 -8.76 -8.41
N ASP A 182 -7.91 -10.05 -8.52
CA ASP A 182 -8.72 -11.14 -7.97
C ASP A 182 -8.89 -11.00 -6.45
N ASN A 183 -7.80 -10.69 -5.73
CA ASN A 183 -7.88 -10.47 -4.28
C ASN A 183 -8.76 -9.26 -3.92
N GLU A 184 -8.75 -8.19 -4.71
CA GLU A 184 -9.61 -7.01 -4.48
C GLU A 184 -11.09 -7.32 -4.77
N LEU A 185 -11.39 -7.94 -5.89
CA LEU A 185 -12.76 -8.28 -6.29
C LEU A 185 -13.40 -9.33 -5.37
N HIS A 186 -12.61 -10.27 -4.84
CA HIS A 186 -13.08 -11.36 -4.01
C HIS A 186 -12.66 -11.26 -2.53
N LYS A 187 -12.47 -10.05 -2.02
CA LYS A 187 -12.00 -9.78 -0.63
C LYS A 187 -12.77 -10.56 0.43
N LEU A 188 -14.08 -10.61 0.36
CA LEU A 188 -14.91 -11.30 1.35
C LEU A 188 -14.61 -12.80 1.37
N ARG A 189 -14.47 -13.41 0.20
CA ARG A 189 -14.11 -14.82 0.05
C ARG A 189 -12.72 -15.12 0.63
N HIS A 190 -11.76 -14.26 0.33
CA HIS A 190 -10.38 -14.39 0.83
C HIS A 190 -10.24 -14.10 2.32
N ALA A 191 -11.07 -13.23 2.87
CA ALA A 191 -11.13 -12.96 4.30
C ALA A 191 -11.92 -14.01 5.10
N GLY A 192 -12.53 -15.01 4.43
CA GLY A 192 -13.28 -16.06 5.09
C GLY A 192 -14.65 -15.61 5.64
N PHE A 193 -15.21 -14.54 5.11
CA PHE A 193 -16.60 -14.18 5.38
C PHE A 193 -17.54 -15.03 4.52
N PRO A 194 -18.71 -15.43 5.07
CA PRO A 194 -19.76 -16.03 4.24
C PRO A 194 -20.15 -15.01 3.15
N LEU A 195 -20.27 -15.48 1.93
CA LEU A 195 -20.84 -14.69 0.84
C LEU A 195 -22.33 -14.44 1.17
N PRO A 196 -22.86 -13.25 0.90
CA PRO A 196 -24.30 -12.98 1.05
C PRO A 196 -25.13 -13.87 0.13
#